data_f02184fe6a3fd730e6396239a0b9b2b7
#
_entry.id   f02184fe6a3fd730e6396239a0b9b2b7
#
_cell.length_a   1.000
_cell.length_b   1.000
_cell.length_c   1.000
_cell.angle_alpha   90.00
_cell.angle_beta   90.00
_cell.angle_gamma   90.00
#
_symmetry.space_group_name_H-M   'P 1'
#
loop_
_entity.id
_entity.type
_entity.pdbx_description
1 polymer ?
#
loop_
_entity_poly.entity_id
_entity_poly.type
_entity_poly.pdbx_seq_one_letter_code
_entity_poly.pdbx_strand_id
1 'polypeptide(L)'
;MTRSLRLFIVSLLAIAGTWILVGPALAHSEHEGTEAHEQVPFNDLTNDQPMVVDVVELSGLIDPVMVNMMADTLANVDPTKVLAVIFQVNSTGSVVSNADLYELVVRISEAKVPISFWVGPSGSRATGPMAQLAGLADDVGIAPGARLGALGAMPTSSAKPAS
;
A
#
# COMPACT_ATOMS: atom_id res chain seq x y z
N MET A 1 -33.59 -6.32 54.25
CA MET A 1 -32.46 -6.32 53.29
C MET A 1 -32.01 -4.90 52.96
N THR A 2 -31.68 -4.03 53.90
CA THR A 2 -31.36 -2.62 53.59
C THR A 2 -30.25 -2.00 54.43
N ARG A 3 -29.64 -2.73 55.37
CA ARG A 3 -28.57 -2.19 56.22
C ARG A 3 -27.15 -2.53 55.74
N SER A 4 -26.97 -3.64 55.03
CA SER A 4 -25.65 -4.08 54.53
C SER A 4 -25.18 -3.28 53.31
N LEU A 5 -26.11 -2.77 52.49
CA LEU A 5 -25.76 -2.04 51.29
C LEU A 5 -25.25 -0.62 51.55
N ARG A 6 -25.69 0.01 52.65
CA ARG A 6 -25.26 1.37 53.03
C ARG A 6 -23.83 1.41 53.60
N LEU A 7 -23.38 0.34 54.21
CA LEU A 7 -22.03 0.23 54.78
C LEU A 7 -20.98 0.03 53.68
N PHE A 8 -21.33 -0.64 52.56
CA PHE A 8 -20.41 -0.80 51.44
C PHE A 8 -20.18 0.50 50.66
N ILE A 9 -21.18 1.35 50.53
CA ILE A 9 -21.07 2.64 49.80
C ILE A 9 -20.20 3.64 50.59
N VAL A 10 -20.31 3.67 51.91
CA VAL A 10 -19.48 4.55 52.74
C VAL A 10 -18.01 4.10 52.77
N SER A 11 -17.74 2.78 52.71
CA SER A 11 -16.38 2.24 52.68
C SER A 11 -15.69 2.52 51.34
N LEU A 12 -16.43 2.55 50.21
CA LEU A 12 -15.88 2.82 48.88
C LEU A 12 -15.49 4.30 48.72
N LEU A 13 -16.22 5.23 49.34
CA LEU A 13 -15.92 6.67 49.29
C LEU A 13 -14.70 7.07 50.13
N ALA A 14 -14.36 6.30 51.17
CA ALA A 14 -13.19 6.56 52.02
C ALA A 14 -11.87 6.15 51.38
N ILE A 15 -11.88 5.22 50.39
CA ILE A 15 -10.69 4.75 49.70
C ILE A 15 -10.31 5.66 48.52
N ALA A 16 -11.27 6.39 47.95
CA ALA A 16 -11.03 7.31 46.84
C ALA A 16 -10.36 8.63 47.23
N GLY A 17 -10.33 8.98 48.53
CA GLY A 17 -9.80 10.26 49.00
C GLY A 17 -8.32 10.29 49.35
N THR A 18 -7.60 9.16 49.37
CA THR A 18 -6.23 9.08 49.90
C THR A 18 -5.13 9.03 48.84
N TRP A 19 -5.45 9.18 47.54
CA TRP A 19 -4.48 9.07 46.46
C TRP A 19 -4.00 10.40 45.85
N ILE A 20 -4.28 11.54 46.48
CA ILE A 20 -3.98 12.87 45.89
C ILE A 20 -2.72 13.53 46.46
N LEU A 21 -1.95 12.89 47.33
CA LEU A 21 -0.85 13.60 48.03
C LEU A 21 0.49 12.84 48.07
N VAL A 22 0.89 12.10 47.01
CA VAL A 22 2.29 11.73 46.86
C VAL A 22 2.66 11.84 45.35
N GLY A 23 3.03 13.02 44.94
CA GLY A 23 3.79 13.22 43.69
C GLY A 23 5.28 13.09 43.98
N PRO A 24 5.99 12.09 43.44
CA PRO A 24 7.44 12.20 43.33
C PRO A 24 7.75 13.07 42.12
N ALA A 25 8.36 14.21 42.35
CA ALA A 25 9.11 14.93 41.37
C ALA A 25 10.29 14.02 40.96
N LEU A 26 10.16 13.34 39.82
CA LEU A 26 11.29 12.78 39.09
C LEU A 26 11.37 13.57 37.78
N ALA A 27 12.37 14.44 37.76
CA ALA A 27 12.87 15.03 36.55
C ALA A 27 13.20 13.92 35.57
N HIS A 28 12.39 13.77 34.52
CA HIS A 28 12.82 13.09 33.30
C HIS A 28 13.36 14.15 32.39
N SER A 29 14.65 14.03 32.16
CA SER A 29 15.41 14.76 31.14
C SER A 29 14.64 14.65 29.81
N GLU A 30 14.30 15.81 29.28
CA GLU A 30 13.86 16.05 27.94
C GLU A 30 14.85 15.41 26.97
N HIS A 31 14.45 14.32 26.36
CA HIS A 31 15.02 13.94 25.09
C HIS A 31 14.11 14.58 24.04
N GLU A 32 14.41 15.84 23.74
CA GLU A 32 13.92 16.50 22.54
C GLU A 32 14.51 15.79 21.32
N GLY A 33 13.91 14.67 20.96
CA GLY A 33 13.92 14.16 19.62
C GLY A 33 12.68 14.67 18.92
N THR A 34 12.63 15.97 18.66
CA THR A 34 11.68 16.56 17.72
C THR A 34 12.16 16.16 16.32
N GLU A 35 11.92 14.92 15.93
CA GLU A 35 11.70 14.64 14.51
C GLU A 35 10.36 15.30 14.18
N ALA A 36 10.46 16.56 13.78
CA ALA A 36 9.40 17.21 13.05
C ALA A 36 9.17 16.35 11.81
N HIS A 37 8.19 15.43 11.88
CA HIS A 37 7.51 15.01 10.68
C HIS A 37 6.99 16.31 10.08
N GLU A 38 7.73 16.84 9.12
CA GLU A 38 7.28 17.89 8.24
C GLU A 38 6.00 17.36 7.60
N GLN A 39 4.87 17.62 8.27
CA GLN A 39 3.56 17.46 7.67
C GLN A 39 3.54 18.45 6.53
N VAL A 40 3.91 17.97 5.34
CA VAL A 40 3.68 18.70 4.11
C VAL A 40 2.18 19.06 4.13
N PRO A 41 1.84 20.35 4.23
CA PRO A 41 0.43 20.71 4.33
C PRO A 41 -0.23 20.26 3.04
N PHE A 42 -1.19 19.34 3.16
CA PHE A 42 -1.99 18.79 2.07
C PHE A 42 -2.82 19.88 1.34
N ASN A 43 -2.66 21.12 1.75
CA ASN A 43 -3.44 22.28 1.30
C ASN A 43 -2.78 23.12 0.19
N ASP A 44 -1.65 22.71 -0.38
CA ASP A 44 -1.06 23.48 -1.48
C ASP A 44 -1.42 22.93 -2.88
N LEU A 45 -2.52 22.19 -2.95
CA LEU A 45 -3.15 21.83 -4.22
C LEU A 45 -4.04 22.98 -4.67
N THR A 46 -3.42 24.06 -5.15
CA THR A 46 -4.11 25.20 -5.80
C THR A 46 -4.69 24.83 -7.18
N ASN A 47 -4.83 23.55 -7.47
CA ASN A 47 -5.55 23.09 -8.63
C ASN A 47 -6.95 22.64 -8.19
N ASP A 48 -7.96 23.45 -8.48
CA ASP A 48 -9.37 23.29 -8.09
C ASP A 48 -10.07 22.08 -8.74
N GLN A 49 -9.29 21.18 -9.36
CA GLN A 49 -9.76 19.92 -9.94
C GLN A 49 -9.39 18.77 -8.98
N PRO A 50 -10.37 17.95 -8.58
CA PRO A 50 -10.11 16.80 -7.73
C PRO A 50 -9.19 15.83 -8.47
N MET A 51 -8.03 15.54 -7.89
CA MET A 51 -7.17 14.46 -8.37
C MET A 51 -7.80 13.12 -7.99
N VAL A 52 -7.74 12.15 -8.89
CA VAL A 52 -8.30 10.82 -8.72
C VAL A 52 -7.19 9.77 -8.60
N VAL A 53 -7.53 8.62 -8.07
CA VAL A 53 -6.69 7.42 -8.12
C VAL A 53 -7.36 6.44 -9.08
N ASP A 54 -6.63 6.02 -10.11
CA ASP A 54 -7.10 5.01 -11.05
C ASP A 54 -6.87 3.61 -10.48
N VAL A 55 -7.92 2.81 -10.40
CA VAL A 55 -7.82 1.42 -9.95
C VAL A 55 -8.17 0.49 -11.11
N VAL A 56 -7.24 -0.35 -11.51
CA VAL A 56 -7.38 -1.32 -12.61
C VAL A 56 -7.32 -2.73 -12.06
N GLU A 57 -8.37 -3.51 -12.27
CA GLU A 57 -8.43 -4.90 -11.83
C GLU A 57 -7.77 -5.84 -12.86
N LEU A 58 -6.79 -6.63 -12.39
CA LEU A 58 -6.03 -7.60 -13.16
C LEU A 58 -6.27 -9.01 -12.60
N SER A 59 -7.12 -9.78 -13.24
CA SER A 59 -7.49 -11.12 -12.78
C SER A 59 -7.28 -12.18 -13.86
N GLY A 60 -6.71 -13.32 -13.48
CA GLY A 60 -6.42 -14.43 -14.39
C GLY A 60 -4.95 -14.53 -14.79
N LEU A 61 -4.67 -15.10 -15.97
CA LEU A 61 -3.32 -15.17 -16.54
C LEU A 61 -2.97 -13.85 -17.22
N ILE A 62 -1.71 -13.49 -17.20
CA ILE A 62 -1.22 -12.39 -18.04
C ILE A 62 -1.30 -12.83 -19.49
N ASP A 63 -2.24 -12.28 -20.22
CA ASP A 63 -2.50 -12.50 -21.63
C ASP A 63 -2.30 -11.19 -22.43
N PRO A 64 -2.38 -11.20 -23.77
CA PRO A 64 -2.22 -9.98 -24.55
C PRO A 64 -3.23 -8.89 -24.24
N VAL A 65 -4.44 -9.23 -23.78
CA VAL A 65 -5.46 -8.25 -23.40
C VAL A 65 -5.05 -7.52 -22.14
N MET A 66 -4.60 -8.26 -21.13
CA MET A 66 -4.10 -7.69 -19.87
C MET A 66 -2.86 -6.82 -20.10
N VAL A 67 -1.92 -7.29 -20.94
CA VAL A 67 -0.73 -6.51 -21.32
C VAL A 67 -1.12 -5.18 -21.96
N ASN A 68 -2.02 -5.21 -22.94
CA ASN A 68 -2.50 -4.00 -23.60
C ASN A 68 -3.23 -3.07 -22.61
N MET A 69 -4.09 -3.61 -21.75
CA MET A 69 -4.81 -2.81 -20.74
C MET A 69 -3.84 -2.10 -19.78
N MET A 70 -2.82 -2.79 -19.29
CA MET A 70 -1.78 -2.18 -18.45
C MET A 70 -0.99 -1.11 -19.23
N ALA A 71 -0.55 -1.44 -20.45
CA ALA A 71 0.22 -0.56 -21.31
C ALA A 71 -0.56 0.72 -21.66
N ASP A 72 -1.84 0.58 -22.01
CA ASP A 72 -2.72 1.70 -22.33
C ASP A 72 -3.00 2.58 -21.11
N THR A 73 -3.21 1.97 -19.94
CA THR A 73 -3.37 2.72 -18.69
C THR A 73 -2.14 3.59 -18.42
N LEU A 74 -0.94 3.00 -18.50
CA LEU A 74 0.31 3.72 -18.23
C LEU A 74 0.61 4.79 -19.28
N ALA A 75 0.26 4.55 -20.55
CA ALA A 75 0.49 5.50 -21.63
C ALA A 75 -0.45 6.72 -21.58
N ASN A 76 -1.70 6.51 -21.16
CA ASN A 76 -2.76 7.52 -21.20
C ASN A 76 -2.98 8.26 -19.87
N VAL A 77 -2.27 7.90 -18.81
CA VAL A 77 -2.39 8.57 -17.51
C VAL A 77 -1.99 10.04 -17.62
N ASP A 78 -2.88 10.92 -17.15
CA ASP A 78 -2.64 12.36 -17.07
C ASP A 78 -2.19 12.73 -15.65
N PRO A 79 -0.89 13.06 -15.44
CA PRO A 79 -0.34 13.35 -14.12
C PRO A 79 -0.91 14.63 -13.49
N THR A 80 -1.67 15.43 -14.25
CA THR A 80 -2.36 16.61 -13.70
C THR A 80 -3.74 16.27 -13.10
N LYS A 81 -4.25 15.07 -13.36
CA LYS A 81 -5.57 14.59 -12.92
C LYS A 81 -5.51 13.32 -12.08
N VAL A 82 -4.51 12.47 -12.34
CA VAL A 82 -4.35 11.18 -11.67
C VAL A 82 -3.20 11.26 -10.68
N LEU A 83 -3.50 11.00 -9.41
CA LEU A 83 -2.54 11.01 -8.32
C LEU A 83 -1.66 9.75 -8.33
N ALA A 84 -2.26 8.60 -8.59
CA ALA A 84 -1.59 7.31 -8.66
C ALA A 84 -2.42 6.30 -9.46
N VAL A 85 -1.80 5.24 -9.95
CA VAL A 85 -2.46 4.06 -10.52
C VAL A 85 -2.27 2.88 -9.59
N ILE A 86 -3.36 2.20 -9.26
CA ILE A 86 -3.35 0.99 -8.45
C ILE A 86 -3.77 -0.20 -9.32
N PHE A 87 -2.89 -1.15 -9.53
CA PHE A 87 -3.23 -2.43 -10.13
C PHE A 87 -3.69 -3.40 -9.03
N GLN A 88 -5.00 -3.68 -8.99
CA GLN A 88 -5.55 -4.72 -8.10
C GLN A 88 -5.37 -6.08 -8.75
N VAL A 89 -4.62 -6.97 -8.11
CA VAL A 89 -4.05 -8.15 -8.75
C VAL A 89 -4.54 -9.45 -8.13
N ASN A 90 -4.98 -10.37 -9.02
CA ASN A 90 -5.16 -11.79 -8.72
C ASN A 90 -4.70 -12.63 -9.94
N SER A 91 -3.40 -12.86 -10.07
CA SER A 91 -2.79 -13.50 -11.24
C SER A 91 -1.67 -14.46 -10.87
N THR A 92 -1.64 -15.63 -11.50
CA THR A 92 -0.73 -16.72 -11.12
C THR A 92 0.15 -17.23 -12.26
N GLY A 93 0.17 -16.59 -13.40
CA GLY A 93 0.98 -17.03 -14.54
C GLY A 93 0.84 -16.11 -15.75
N SER A 94 1.51 -16.49 -16.83
CA SER A 94 1.52 -15.73 -18.07
C SER A 94 1.49 -16.65 -19.27
N VAL A 95 0.83 -16.22 -20.34
CA VAL A 95 0.81 -16.85 -21.65
C VAL A 95 1.42 -15.97 -22.75
N VAL A 96 1.95 -14.80 -22.37
CA VAL A 96 2.64 -13.89 -23.30
C VAL A 96 4.15 -14.15 -23.33
N SER A 97 4.81 -13.57 -24.32
CA SER A 97 6.25 -13.70 -24.47
C SER A 97 7.04 -12.90 -23.42
N ASN A 98 8.31 -13.27 -23.19
CA ASN A 98 9.21 -12.48 -22.35
C ASN A 98 9.44 -11.06 -22.91
N ALA A 99 9.31 -10.85 -24.20
CA ALA A 99 9.44 -9.54 -24.82
C ALA A 99 8.30 -8.60 -24.42
N ASP A 100 7.06 -9.11 -24.42
CA ASP A 100 5.88 -8.35 -23.99
C ASP A 100 5.96 -8.01 -22.50
N LEU A 101 6.42 -8.95 -21.68
CA LEU A 101 6.63 -8.71 -20.24
C LEU A 101 7.72 -7.67 -20.00
N TYR A 102 8.81 -7.71 -20.78
CA TYR A 102 9.88 -6.73 -20.67
C TYR A 102 9.40 -5.32 -21.06
N GLU A 103 8.54 -5.21 -22.06
CA GLU A 103 7.94 -3.94 -22.43
C GLU A 103 7.11 -3.36 -21.27
N LEU A 104 6.34 -4.18 -20.56
CA LEU A 104 5.63 -3.75 -19.35
C LEU A 104 6.60 -3.30 -18.24
N VAL A 105 7.71 -4.00 -18.04
CA VAL A 105 8.76 -3.58 -17.08
C VAL A 105 9.23 -2.16 -17.37
N VAL A 106 9.55 -1.87 -18.65
CA VAL A 106 9.99 -0.54 -19.08
C VAL A 106 8.89 0.50 -18.82
N ARG A 107 7.65 0.21 -19.21
CA ARG A 107 6.53 1.14 -19.03
C ARG A 107 6.22 1.46 -17.56
N ILE A 108 6.32 0.47 -16.67
CA ILE A 108 6.14 0.69 -15.22
C ILE A 108 7.26 1.58 -14.69
N SER A 109 8.52 1.31 -15.08
CA SER A 109 9.66 2.11 -14.62
C SER A 109 9.71 3.54 -15.17
N GLU A 110 9.03 3.80 -16.28
CA GLU A 110 8.92 5.11 -16.91
C GLU A 110 7.57 5.81 -16.65
N ALA A 111 6.77 5.26 -15.73
CA ALA A 111 5.45 5.81 -15.41
C ALA A 111 5.55 7.25 -14.89
N LYS A 112 4.57 8.08 -15.28
CA LYS A 112 4.53 9.52 -14.94
C LYS A 112 3.90 9.80 -13.59
N VAL A 113 3.26 8.80 -13.00
CA VAL A 113 2.61 8.86 -11.68
C VAL A 113 3.02 7.64 -10.88
N PRO A 114 2.94 7.68 -9.55
CA PRO A 114 3.20 6.52 -8.71
C PRO A 114 2.35 5.31 -9.09
N ILE A 115 2.99 4.14 -9.18
CA ILE A 115 2.36 2.88 -9.49
C ILE A 115 2.35 2.00 -8.24
N SER A 116 1.18 1.54 -7.85
CA SER A 116 1.02 0.62 -6.73
C SER A 116 0.39 -0.69 -7.18
N PHE A 117 0.79 -1.80 -6.56
CA PHE A 117 0.13 -3.10 -6.75
C PHE A 117 -0.59 -3.50 -5.46
N TRP A 118 -1.85 -3.82 -5.58
CA TRP A 118 -2.67 -4.36 -4.50
C TRP A 118 -2.99 -5.81 -4.78
N VAL A 119 -2.34 -6.74 -4.07
CA VAL A 119 -2.67 -8.18 -4.18
C VAL A 119 -3.92 -8.45 -3.35
N GLY A 120 -5.05 -8.46 -3.98
CA GLY A 120 -6.36 -8.52 -3.33
C GLY A 120 -7.48 -8.90 -4.30
N PRO A 121 -8.64 -9.20 -3.75
CA PRO A 121 -9.03 -9.31 -2.33
C PRO A 121 -8.38 -10.49 -1.57
N SER A 122 -8.84 -10.78 -0.35
CA SER A 122 -8.37 -11.92 0.46
C SER A 122 -8.37 -13.22 -0.34
N GLY A 123 -7.28 -13.99 -0.26
CA GLY A 123 -7.08 -15.23 -1.02
C GLY A 123 -6.48 -15.04 -2.41
N SER A 124 -6.36 -13.81 -2.90
CA SER A 124 -5.70 -13.49 -4.18
C SER A 124 -4.23 -13.89 -4.19
N ARG A 125 -3.70 -14.01 -5.38
CA ARG A 125 -2.30 -14.37 -5.60
C ARG A 125 -1.68 -13.49 -6.67
N ALA A 126 -0.41 -13.12 -6.45
CA ALA A 126 0.46 -12.59 -7.49
C ALA A 126 1.72 -13.45 -7.51
N THR A 127 1.87 -14.29 -8.54
CA THR A 127 3.02 -15.21 -8.65
C THR A 127 3.63 -15.15 -10.05
N GLY A 128 4.89 -15.60 -10.16
CA GLY A 128 5.62 -15.58 -11.41
C GLY A 128 5.81 -14.15 -11.96
N PRO A 129 5.54 -13.92 -13.26
CA PRO A 129 5.72 -12.61 -13.88
C PRO A 129 4.94 -11.49 -13.20
N MET A 130 3.73 -11.75 -12.69
CA MET A 130 2.95 -10.74 -11.98
C MET A 130 3.63 -10.29 -10.68
N ALA A 131 4.24 -11.21 -9.95
CA ALA A 131 5.00 -10.86 -8.75
C ALA A 131 6.29 -10.08 -9.09
N GLN A 132 6.88 -10.33 -10.26
CA GLN A 132 8.03 -9.58 -10.75
C GLN A 132 7.64 -8.14 -11.09
N LEU A 133 6.51 -7.95 -11.81
CA LEU A 133 5.99 -6.61 -12.13
C LEU A 133 5.63 -5.84 -10.85
N ALA A 134 4.99 -6.49 -9.87
CA ALA A 134 4.70 -5.89 -8.57
C ALA A 134 5.96 -5.44 -7.82
N GLY A 135 7.07 -6.18 -7.97
CA GLY A 135 8.36 -5.82 -7.37
C GLY A 135 9.03 -4.57 -7.95
N LEU A 136 8.50 -4.01 -9.05
CA LEU A 136 8.97 -2.76 -9.68
C LEU A 136 8.14 -1.54 -9.29
N ALA A 137 7.03 -1.76 -8.61
CA ALA A 137 6.13 -0.70 -8.20
C ALA A 137 6.71 0.15 -7.06
N ASP A 138 6.20 1.38 -6.94
CA ASP A 138 6.53 2.27 -5.83
C ASP A 138 6.01 1.72 -4.49
N ASP A 139 4.83 1.05 -4.53
CA ASP A 139 4.19 0.46 -3.37
C ASP A 139 3.53 -0.88 -3.68
N VAL A 140 3.56 -1.81 -2.69
CA VAL A 140 2.87 -3.10 -2.79
C VAL A 140 2.06 -3.38 -1.54
N GLY A 141 0.74 -3.41 -1.70
CA GLY A 141 -0.19 -3.84 -0.66
C GLY A 141 -0.61 -5.30 -0.83
N ILE A 142 -0.78 -6.01 0.28
CA ILE A 142 -1.21 -7.42 0.28
C ILE A 142 -2.40 -7.57 1.22
N ALA A 143 -3.53 -8.03 0.69
CA ALA A 143 -4.71 -8.30 1.49
C ALA A 143 -4.47 -9.46 2.47
N PRO A 144 -5.13 -9.49 3.65
CA PRO A 144 -5.05 -10.62 4.56
C PRO A 144 -5.39 -11.93 3.85
N GLY A 145 -4.50 -12.94 3.94
CA GLY A 145 -4.65 -14.22 3.27
C GLY A 145 -4.30 -14.25 1.78
N ALA A 146 -3.96 -13.12 1.18
CA ALA A 146 -3.39 -13.08 -0.16
C ALA A 146 -1.90 -13.47 -0.14
N ARG A 147 -1.34 -13.78 -1.31
CA ARG A 147 0.05 -14.26 -1.43
C ARG A 147 0.77 -13.57 -2.59
N LEU A 148 1.96 -13.07 -2.30
CA LEU A 148 2.93 -12.58 -3.28
C LEU A 148 4.16 -13.49 -3.26
N GLY A 149 4.65 -13.93 -4.42
CA GLY A 149 5.87 -14.73 -4.44
C GLY A 149 6.07 -15.57 -5.70
N ALA A 150 7.01 -16.56 -5.62
CA ALA A 150 7.44 -17.39 -6.74
C ALA A 150 7.86 -16.55 -7.96
N LEU A 151 8.82 -15.64 -7.74
CA LEU A 151 9.24 -14.64 -8.74
C LEU A 151 9.79 -15.25 -10.04
N GLY A 152 10.52 -16.37 -9.97
CA GLY A 152 11.21 -16.92 -11.14
C GLY A 152 12.33 -16.02 -11.67
N ALA A 153 12.75 -16.26 -12.91
CA ALA A 153 13.73 -15.41 -13.58
C ALA A 153 13.05 -14.16 -14.16
N MET A 154 13.70 -13.00 -14.00
CA MET A 154 13.20 -11.76 -14.60
C MET A 154 13.23 -11.84 -16.13
N PRO A 155 12.20 -11.31 -16.81
CA PRO A 155 12.24 -11.18 -18.26
C PRO A 155 13.39 -10.26 -18.65
N THR A 156 14.25 -10.74 -19.53
CA THR A 156 15.36 -9.95 -20.09
C THR A 156 15.09 -9.67 -21.55
N SER A 157 15.54 -8.51 -22.05
CA SER A 157 15.54 -8.28 -23.49
C SER A 157 16.47 -9.32 -24.12
N SER A 158 15.91 -10.27 -24.86
CA SER A 158 16.74 -11.09 -25.74
C SER A 158 17.24 -10.17 -26.84
N ALA A 159 18.46 -9.66 -26.72
CA ALA A 159 19.15 -9.06 -27.84
C ALA A 159 19.15 -10.14 -28.96
N LYS A 160 18.41 -9.87 -30.02
CA LYS A 160 18.44 -10.72 -31.21
C LYS A 160 19.92 -10.79 -31.65
N PRO A 161 20.53 -11.97 -31.74
CA PRO A 161 21.90 -12.05 -32.22
C PRO A 161 21.95 -11.40 -33.61
N ALA A 162 22.87 -10.45 -33.76
CA ALA A 162 23.13 -9.84 -35.04
C ALA A 162 23.59 -10.95 -36.01
N SER A 163 22.78 -11.22 -37.02
CA SER A 163 23.06 -12.13 -38.12
C SER A 163 23.89 -11.43 -39.20
#